data_4e8295b8503a3366362c2c2c8a01902b
#
_entry.id   4e8295b8503a3366362c2c2c8a01902b
#
_cell.length_a   1.000
_cell.length_b   1.000
_cell.length_c   1.000
_cell.angle_alpha   90.00
_cell.angle_beta   90.00
_cell.angle_gamma   90.00
#
_symmetry.space_group_name_H-M   'P 1'
#
loop_
_entity.id
_entity.type
_entity.pdbx_description
1 polymer ?
#
loop_
_entity_poly.entity_id
_entity_poly.type
_entity_poly.pdbx_seq_one_letter_code
_entity_poly.pdbx_strand_id
1 'polypeptide(L)'
;FADQVICFIDEPILSAFGSSTYVSVQRDDVVTLLAEMIEAIHADRAMAGIHCCGNTEWSILVDAGVDIVNFDAFEFGESIAIYPEAIQALFARDGMLAWGIVPTSAEIQQQSVETLAPRFETLMDQLASKGIDRQTIVNRAIITPSCGAGSMTPELAEMVFEITQGLSKT
;
A
#
# COMPACT_ATOMS: atom_id res chain seq x y z
N PHE A 1 4.28 20.39 15.92
CA PHE A 1 4.31 20.69 14.49
C PHE A 1 3.20 19.96 13.73
N ALA A 2 2.82 18.74 14.12
CA ALA A 2 1.72 17.97 13.55
C ALA A 2 0.99 17.26 14.68
N ASP A 3 -0.35 17.14 14.55
CA ASP A 3 -1.18 16.40 15.51
C ASP A 3 -1.01 14.88 15.35
N GLN A 4 -0.59 14.45 14.16
CA GLN A 4 -0.33 13.05 13.82
C GLN A 4 0.91 12.93 12.93
N VAL A 5 1.75 11.95 13.19
CA VAL A 5 2.96 11.62 12.43
C VAL A 5 2.81 10.22 11.86
N ILE A 6 3.18 10.05 10.61
CA ILE A 6 3.26 8.75 9.95
C ILE A 6 4.72 8.50 9.58
N CYS A 7 5.25 7.36 9.98
CA CYS A 7 6.59 6.91 9.60
C CYS A 7 6.46 5.72 8.64
N PHE A 8 7.00 5.84 7.43
CA PHE A 8 7.02 4.75 6.47
C PHE A 8 8.33 3.97 6.51
N ILE A 9 8.21 2.65 6.45
CA ILE A 9 9.30 1.70 6.21
C ILE A 9 9.21 1.28 4.75
N ASP A 10 10.28 1.52 3.99
CA ASP A 10 10.39 1.00 2.62
C ASP A 10 11.01 -0.40 2.66
N GLU A 11 10.24 -1.43 2.25
CA GLU A 11 10.65 -2.82 2.30
C GLU A 11 10.58 -3.49 0.91
N PRO A 12 11.58 -3.26 0.06
CA PRO A 12 11.57 -3.77 -1.31
C PRO A 12 11.84 -5.28 -1.39
N ILE A 13 12.44 -5.88 -0.35
CA ILE A 13 12.88 -7.28 -0.36
C ILE A 13 11.72 -8.24 -0.11
N LEU A 14 10.65 -7.79 0.54
CA LEU A 14 9.45 -8.62 0.76
C LEU A 14 8.85 -9.18 -0.54
N SER A 15 9.00 -8.49 -1.64
CA SER A 15 8.57 -9.00 -2.96
C SER A 15 9.32 -10.25 -3.41
N ALA A 16 10.49 -10.51 -2.83
CA ALA A 16 11.29 -11.70 -3.09
C ALA A 16 11.08 -12.81 -2.04
N PHE A 17 10.26 -12.57 -1.01
CA PHE A 17 9.93 -13.57 0.01
C PHE A 17 9.28 -14.80 -0.63
N GLY A 18 9.71 -16.00 -0.21
CA GLY A 18 9.26 -17.27 -0.80
C GLY A 18 9.95 -17.65 -2.11
N SER A 19 10.82 -16.79 -2.66
CA SER A 19 11.66 -17.13 -3.81
C SER A 19 12.79 -18.10 -3.42
N SER A 20 13.38 -18.75 -4.42
CA SER A 20 14.51 -19.67 -4.20
C SER A 20 15.74 -19.01 -3.54
N THR A 21 15.89 -17.69 -3.68
CA THR A 21 16.99 -16.94 -3.07
C THR A 21 16.81 -16.80 -1.56
N TYR A 22 15.57 -16.72 -1.09
CA TYR A 22 15.21 -16.49 0.31
C TYR A 22 14.49 -17.68 0.95
N VAL A 23 14.71 -18.90 0.44
CA VAL A 23 14.06 -20.14 0.92
C VAL A 23 14.32 -20.45 2.42
N SER A 24 15.40 -19.93 2.99
CA SER A 24 15.74 -20.10 4.40
C SER A 24 15.09 -19.07 5.34
N VAL A 25 14.51 -18.01 4.78
CA VAL A 25 13.85 -16.98 5.59
C VAL A 25 12.47 -17.47 5.97
N GLN A 26 12.21 -17.57 7.25
CA GLN A 26 10.91 -18.00 7.77
C GLN A 26 9.97 -16.81 7.90
N ARG A 27 8.67 -17.05 7.64
CA ARG A 27 7.63 -16.04 7.77
C ARG A 27 7.61 -15.37 9.15
N ASP A 28 7.71 -16.17 10.20
CA ASP A 28 7.65 -15.71 11.58
C ASP A 28 8.85 -14.80 11.94
N ASP A 29 10.03 -15.06 11.36
CA ASP A 29 11.20 -14.19 11.55
C ASP A 29 10.96 -12.82 10.93
N VAL A 30 10.37 -12.77 9.72
CA VAL A 30 10.02 -11.51 9.04
C VAL A 30 8.99 -10.74 9.83
N VAL A 31 7.91 -11.39 10.28
CA VAL A 31 6.88 -10.77 11.11
C VAL A 31 7.49 -10.19 12.39
N THR A 32 8.37 -10.95 13.07
CA THR A 32 9.02 -10.50 14.31
C THR A 32 9.89 -9.25 14.08
N LEU A 33 10.73 -9.26 13.04
CA LEU A 33 11.60 -8.12 12.74
C LEU A 33 10.79 -6.84 12.38
N LEU A 34 9.75 -7.00 11.59
CA LEU A 34 8.86 -5.87 11.25
C LEU A 34 8.12 -5.36 12.50
N ALA A 35 7.63 -6.26 13.35
CA ALA A 35 6.94 -5.90 14.58
C ALA A 35 7.84 -5.06 15.52
N GLU A 36 9.11 -5.43 15.67
CA GLU A 36 10.08 -4.65 16.48
C GLU A 36 10.24 -3.22 15.94
N MET A 37 10.30 -3.04 14.62
CA MET A 37 10.38 -1.71 14.01
C MET A 37 9.09 -0.90 14.20
N ILE A 38 7.95 -1.55 14.03
CA ILE A 38 6.62 -0.93 14.21
C ILE A 38 6.43 -0.52 15.67
N GLU A 39 6.78 -1.36 16.63
CA GLU A 39 6.71 -1.03 18.06
C GLU A 39 7.56 0.19 18.41
N ALA A 40 8.76 0.32 17.82
CA ALA A 40 9.61 1.49 18.03
C ALA A 40 8.95 2.78 17.49
N ILE A 41 8.25 2.71 16.33
CA ILE A 41 7.51 3.84 15.78
C ILE A 41 6.32 4.20 16.68
N HIS A 42 5.58 3.19 17.16
CA HIS A 42 4.43 3.40 18.05
C HIS A 42 4.85 3.98 19.41
N ALA A 43 6.05 3.67 19.91
CA ALA A 43 6.57 4.25 21.14
C ALA A 43 6.69 5.78 21.08
N ASP A 44 6.91 6.33 19.88
CA ASP A 44 6.93 7.77 19.61
C ASP A 44 5.55 8.34 19.22
N ARG A 45 4.48 7.56 19.37
CA ARG A 45 3.09 7.92 19.03
C ARG A 45 2.89 8.23 17.54
N ALA A 46 3.72 7.69 16.68
CA ALA A 46 3.56 7.77 15.24
C ALA A 46 2.81 6.53 14.72
N MET A 47 2.11 6.67 13.60
CA MET A 47 1.59 5.54 12.84
C MET A 47 2.70 4.92 12.01
N ALA A 48 2.72 3.59 11.93
CA ALA A 48 3.65 2.85 11.10
C ALA A 48 3.02 2.50 9.75
N GLY A 49 3.61 2.98 8.67
CA GLY A 49 3.30 2.54 7.30
C GLY A 49 4.40 1.63 6.77
N ILE A 50 4.05 0.66 5.93
CA ILE A 50 5.04 -0.12 5.18
C ILE A 50 4.72 -0.02 3.69
N HIS A 51 5.72 0.35 2.90
CA HIS A 51 5.67 0.34 1.44
C HIS A 51 6.40 -0.89 0.91
N CYS A 52 5.70 -1.65 0.06
CA CYS A 52 6.30 -2.69 -0.77
C CYS A 52 5.89 -2.48 -2.23
N CYS A 53 6.86 -2.19 -3.09
CA CYS A 53 6.63 -1.90 -4.51
C CYS A 53 6.41 -3.14 -5.37
N GLY A 54 6.59 -4.35 -4.86
CA GLY A 54 6.33 -5.60 -5.55
C GLY A 54 5.19 -6.39 -4.90
N ASN A 55 4.75 -7.45 -5.57
CA ASN A 55 3.78 -8.37 -4.99
C ASN A 55 4.40 -9.17 -3.83
N THR A 56 3.67 -9.33 -2.73
CA THR A 56 4.12 -10.06 -1.55
C THR A 56 2.97 -10.76 -0.83
N GLU A 57 3.27 -11.49 0.23
CA GLU A 57 2.29 -12.02 1.16
C GLU A 57 1.82 -10.91 2.12
N TRP A 58 0.76 -10.18 1.74
CA TRP A 58 0.28 -9.00 2.47
C TRP A 58 -0.11 -9.27 3.93
N SER A 59 -0.45 -10.53 4.27
CA SER A 59 -0.74 -10.92 5.66
C SER A 59 0.47 -10.74 6.59
N ILE A 60 1.70 -10.83 6.10
CA ILE A 60 2.93 -10.60 6.89
C ILE A 60 2.91 -9.20 7.50
N LEU A 61 2.60 -8.19 6.70
CA LEU A 61 2.57 -6.80 7.16
C LEU A 61 1.49 -6.57 8.22
N VAL A 62 0.32 -7.18 7.97
CA VAL A 62 -0.81 -7.07 8.90
C VAL A 62 -0.51 -7.78 10.22
N ASP A 63 0.06 -8.97 10.17
CA ASP A 63 0.43 -9.74 11.37
C ASP A 63 1.55 -9.08 12.17
N ALA A 64 2.43 -8.32 11.50
CA ALA A 64 3.45 -7.50 12.15
C ALA A 64 2.88 -6.27 12.89
N GLY A 65 1.61 -5.92 12.68
CA GLY A 65 0.97 -4.82 13.40
C GLY A 65 0.98 -3.47 12.70
N VAL A 66 1.26 -3.41 11.39
CA VAL A 66 1.30 -2.16 10.61
C VAL A 66 -0.04 -1.42 10.63
N ASP A 67 -0.02 -0.09 10.66
CA ASP A 67 -1.24 0.74 10.57
C ASP A 67 -1.62 1.03 9.12
N ILE A 68 -0.64 1.17 8.22
CA ILE A 68 -0.87 1.50 6.82
C ILE A 68 -0.10 0.54 5.93
N VAL A 69 -0.81 -0.24 5.11
CA VAL A 69 -0.21 -1.03 4.03
C VAL A 69 -0.22 -0.19 2.76
N ASN A 70 0.97 0.15 2.25
CA ASN A 70 1.14 0.83 0.97
C ASN A 70 1.73 -0.12 -0.08
N PHE A 71 1.09 -0.21 -1.21
CA PHE A 71 1.45 -1.16 -2.27
C PHE A 71 1.25 -0.54 -3.66
N ASP A 72 1.96 -1.07 -4.64
CA ASP A 72 1.74 -0.73 -6.04
C ASP A 72 0.42 -1.35 -6.52
N ALA A 73 -0.66 -0.56 -6.45
CA ALA A 73 -1.98 -0.99 -6.91
C ALA A 73 -2.14 -0.86 -8.43
N PHE A 74 -1.23 -0.15 -9.10
CA PHE A 74 -1.23 -0.08 -10.56
C PHE A 74 -0.79 -1.42 -11.16
N GLU A 75 0.28 -2.03 -10.66
CA GLU A 75 0.77 -3.31 -11.18
C GLU A 75 0.14 -4.52 -10.47
N PHE A 76 -0.06 -4.45 -9.16
CA PHE A 76 -0.40 -5.60 -8.32
C PHE A 76 -1.73 -5.44 -7.55
N GLY A 77 -2.60 -4.50 -7.96
CA GLY A 77 -3.81 -4.16 -7.21
C GLY A 77 -4.74 -5.32 -6.88
N GLU A 78 -4.83 -6.32 -7.77
CA GLU A 78 -5.67 -7.50 -7.55
C GLU A 78 -5.14 -8.41 -6.43
N SER A 79 -3.84 -8.36 -6.13
CA SER A 79 -3.20 -9.24 -5.16
C SER A 79 -3.68 -9.03 -3.73
N ILE A 80 -4.11 -7.82 -3.39
CA ILE A 80 -4.63 -7.50 -2.05
C ILE A 80 -5.90 -8.29 -1.72
N ALA A 81 -6.72 -8.58 -2.74
CA ALA A 81 -7.97 -9.32 -2.59
C ALA A 81 -7.78 -10.84 -2.36
N ILE A 82 -6.53 -11.33 -2.39
CA ILE A 82 -6.19 -12.72 -2.05
C ILE A 82 -6.13 -12.92 -0.52
N TYR A 83 -6.02 -11.83 0.25
CA TYR A 83 -5.84 -11.86 1.71
C TYR A 83 -6.99 -11.15 2.46
N PRO A 84 -8.27 -11.49 2.21
CA PRO A 84 -9.40 -10.73 2.76
C PRO A 84 -9.44 -10.75 4.29
N GLU A 85 -9.06 -11.86 4.94
CA GLU A 85 -9.04 -11.96 6.39
C GLU A 85 -7.99 -11.02 7.01
N ALA A 86 -6.82 -10.91 6.39
CA ALA A 86 -5.78 -9.98 6.84
C ALA A 86 -6.25 -8.53 6.69
N ILE A 87 -6.89 -8.18 5.57
CA ILE A 87 -7.41 -6.82 5.35
C ILE A 87 -8.56 -6.51 6.32
N GLN A 88 -9.44 -7.46 6.62
CA GLN A 88 -10.46 -7.29 7.67
C GLN A 88 -9.81 -7.04 9.03
N ALA A 89 -8.75 -7.77 9.39
CA ALA A 89 -8.01 -7.57 10.63
C ALA A 89 -7.31 -6.21 10.68
N LEU A 90 -6.75 -5.73 9.56
CA LEU A 90 -6.19 -4.39 9.44
C LEU A 90 -7.26 -3.32 9.72
N PHE A 91 -8.42 -3.41 9.05
CA PHE A 91 -9.50 -2.44 9.21
C PHE A 91 -10.15 -2.48 10.59
N ALA A 92 -10.21 -3.66 11.22
CA ALA A 92 -10.77 -3.82 12.58
C ALA A 92 -9.98 -3.07 13.66
N ARG A 93 -8.70 -2.76 13.41
CA ARG A 93 -7.85 -1.93 14.29
C ARG A 93 -7.60 -0.52 13.74
N ASP A 94 -8.53 -0.01 12.93
CA ASP A 94 -8.47 1.32 12.30
C ASP A 94 -7.33 1.51 11.28
N GLY A 95 -6.70 0.45 10.82
CA GLY A 95 -5.68 0.51 9.79
C GLY A 95 -6.19 0.92 8.41
N MET A 96 -5.29 1.24 7.50
CA MET A 96 -5.61 1.80 6.19
C MET A 96 -4.85 1.09 5.06
N LEU A 97 -5.41 1.15 3.84
CA LEU A 97 -4.73 0.79 2.60
C LEU A 97 -4.34 2.05 1.82
N ALA A 98 -3.07 2.21 1.54
CA ALA A 98 -2.55 3.25 0.67
C ALA A 98 -2.35 2.66 -0.74
N TRP A 99 -3.28 3.00 -1.63
CA TRP A 99 -3.38 2.46 -2.98
C TRP A 99 -2.47 3.23 -3.93
N GLY A 100 -1.34 2.65 -4.28
CA GLY A 100 -0.40 3.19 -5.27
C GLY A 100 -0.91 3.04 -6.69
N ILE A 101 -2.03 3.70 -7.01
CA ILE A 101 -2.74 3.54 -8.30
C ILE A 101 -2.16 4.41 -9.42
N VAL A 102 -1.36 5.43 -9.07
CA VAL A 102 -0.76 6.34 -10.05
C VAL A 102 0.65 5.88 -10.36
N PRO A 103 0.95 5.39 -11.59
CA PRO A 103 2.25 4.81 -11.90
C PRO A 103 3.37 5.84 -11.85
N THR A 104 4.54 5.42 -11.34
CA THR A 104 5.78 6.21 -11.29
C THR A 104 6.78 5.76 -12.35
N SER A 105 6.30 5.45 -13.53
CA SER A 105 7.05 5.02 -14.71
C SER A 105 6.67 5.87 -15.94
N ALA A 106 7.23 5.58 -17.09
CA ALA A 106 6.87 6.25 -18.35
C ALA A 106 5.38 6.06 -18.72
N GLU A 107 4.71 5.09 -18.14
CA GLU A 107 3.27 4.81 -18.37
C GLU A 107 2.37 5.95 -17.89
N ILE A 108 2.85 6.81 -16.96
CA ILE A 108 2.12 7.99 -16.50
C ILE A 108 1.67 8.89 -17.66
N GLN A 109 2.44 8.95 -18.76
CA GLN A 109 2.12 9.75 -19.93
C GLN A 109 0.84 9.31 -20.64
N GLN A 110 0.36 8.09 -20.37
CA GLN A 110 -0.86 7.53 -20.95
C GLN A 110 -2.01 7.51 -19.94
N GLN A 111 -1.78 8.04 -18.73
CA GLN A 111 -2.78 8.02 -17.67
C GLN A 111 -3.39 9.40 -17.42
N SER A 112 -4.59 9.37 -16.89
CA SER A 112 -5.31 10.54 -16.41
C SER A 112 -6.23 10.12 -15.25
N VAL A 113 -6.86 11.06 -14.58
CA VAL A 113 -7.90 10.77 -13.58
C VAL A 113 -9.01 9.90 -14.18
N GLU A 114 -9.44 10.20 -15.40
CA GLU A 114 -10.51 9.49 -16.10
C GLU A 114 -10.15 8.03 -16.43
N THR A 115 -8.87 7.71 -16.65
CA THR A 115 -8.43 6.34 -16.92
C THR A 115 -8.21 5.55 -15.62
N LEU A 116 -7.70 6.20 -14.58
CA LEU A 116 -7.34 5.52 -13.33
C LEU A 116 -8.51 5.39 -12.34
N ALA A 117 -9.46 6.34 -12.31
CA ALA A 117 -10.60 6.25 -11.40
C ALA A 117 -11.44 4.97 -11.62
N PRO A 118 -11.85 4.59 -12.83
CA PRO A 118 -12.58 3.34 -13.05
C PRO A 118 -11.76 2.09 -12.69
N ARG A 119 -10.45 2.13 -12.90
CA ARG A 119 -9.56 1.04 -12.50
C ARG A 119 -9.52 0.88 -10.98
N PHE A 120 -9.37 1.98 -10.26
CA PHE A 120 -9.39 2.01 -8.80
C PHE A 120 -10.73 1.48 -8.25
N GLU A 121 -11.86 1.93 -8.79
CA GLU A 121 -13.19 1.44 -8.43
C GLU A 121 -13.29 -0.09 -8.60
N THR A 122 -12.80 -0.61 -9.74
CA THR A 122 -12.79 -2.05 -10.00
C THR A 122 -12.01 -2.83 -8.95
N LEU A 123 -10.83 -2.34 -8.55
CA LEU A 123 -10.02 -2.99 -7.51
C LEU A 123 -10.72 -2.98 -6.14
N MET A 124 -11.35 -1.87 -5.79
CA MET A 124 -12.13 -1.79 -4.56
C MET A 124 -13.34 -2.74 -4.57
N ASP A 125 -14.02 -2.87 -5.72
CA ASP A 125 -15.16 -3.79 -5.87
C ASP A 125 -14.70 -5.26 -5.82
N GLN A 126 -13.53 -5.59 -6.36
CA GLN A 126 -12.93 -6.91 -6.21
C GLN A 126 -12.68 -7.25 -4.74
N LEU A 127 -12.10 -6.31 -3.97
CA LEU A 127 -11.89 -6.50 -2.54
C LEU A 127 -13.24 -6.62 -1.79
N ALA A 128 -14.23 -5.80 -2.13
CA ALA A 128 -15.57 -5.86 -1.54
C ALA A 128 -16.26 -7.20 -1.81
N SER A 129 -16.05 -7.80 -2.99
CA SER A 129 -16.59 -9.12 -3.34
C SER A 129 -16.11 -10.26 -2.44
N LYS A 130 -15.03 -10.02 -1.66
CA LYS A 130 -14.49 -10.94 -0.66
C LYS A 130 -15.15 -10.81 0.72
N GLY A 131 -16.23 -10.04 0.83
CA GLY A 131 -17.00 -9.90 2.06
C GLY A 131 -16.57 -8.72 2.95
N ILE A 132 -15.79 -7.79 2.41
CA ILE A 132 -15.44 -6.54 3.10
C ILE A 132 -16.44 -5.45 2.70
N ASP A 133 -16.98 -4.75 3.68
CA ASP A 133 -17.92 -3.66 3.40
C ASP A 133 -17.27 -2.58 2.52
N ARG A 134 -17.94 -2.24 1.40
CA ARG A 134 -17.43 -1.29 0.41
C ARG A 134 -17.17 0.10 1.00
N GLN A 135 -18.05 0.56 1.90
CA GLN A 135 -17.89 1.86 2.53
C GLN A 135 -16.68 1.88 3.48
N THR A 136 -16.42 0.76 4.15
CA THR A 136 -15.21 0.60 4.97
C THR A 136 -13.95 0.70 4.12
N ILE A 137 -13.92 0.06 2.94
CA ILE A 137 -12.78 0.14 2.01
C ILE A 137 -12.52 1.61 1.62
N VAL A 138 -13.57 2.34 1.24
CA VAL A 138 -13.47 3.76 0.86
C VAL A 138 -12.95 4.62 2.02
N ASN A 139 -13.51 4.44 3.21
CA ASN A 139 -13.15 5.24 4.39
C ASN A 139 -11.73 4.96 4.89
N ARG A 140 -11.15 3.82 4.51
CA ARG A 140 -9.81 3.37 4.89
C ARG A 140 -8.83 3.41 3.71
N ALA A 141 -9.18 4.07 2.62
CA ALA A 141 -8.33 4.24 1.44
C ALA A 141 -7.53 5.54 1.51
N ILE A 142 -6.27 5.45 1.15
CA ILE A 142 -5.39 6.57 0.84
C ILE A 142 -4.96 6.40 -0.61
N ILE A 143 -4.99 7.45 -1.41
CA ILE A 143 -4.47 7.44 -2.80
C ILE A 143 -3.02 7.89 -2.77
N THR A 144 -2.15 7.10 -3.39
CA THR A 144 -0.71 7.40 -3.49
C THR A 144 -0.18 7.12 -4.90
N PRO A 145 0.99 7.66 -5.25
CA PRO A 145 1.79 7.09 -6.32
C PRO A 145 2.18 5.64 -6.02
N SER A 146 2.46 4.86 -7.08
CA SER A 146 2.82 3.45 -6.95
C SER A 146 4.17 3.23 -6.23
N CYS A 147 5.09 4.20 -6.39
CA CYS A 147 6.40 4.20 -5.74
C CYS A 147 6.93 5.65 -5.66
N GLY A 148 8.19 5.82 -5.27
CA GLY A 148 8.85 7.12 -5.26
C GLY A 148 9.07 7.69 -6.67
N ALA A 149 8.78 8.96 -6.87
CA ALA A 149 8.95 9.67 -8.15
C ALA A 149 10.36 10.27 -8.34
N GLY A 150 11.29 10.07 -7.40
CA GLY A 150 12.60 10.74 -7.38
C GLY A 150 13.55 10.37 -8.53
N SER A 151 13.31 9.28 -9.26
CA SER A 151 14.07 8.89 -10.45
C SER A 151 13.48 9.40 -11.76
N MET A 152 12.31 10.05 -11.71
CA MET A 152 11.61 10.60 -12.87
C MET A 152 12.12 11.98 -13.24
N THR A 153 11.83 12.46 -14.46
CA THR A 153 12.02 13.87 -14.79
C THR A 153 11.04 14.75 -13.99
N PRO A 154 11.36 16.02 -13.72
CA PRO A 154 10.45 16.91 -13.02
C PRO A 154 9.04 16.95 -13.64
N GLU A 155 8.94 17.02 -14.96
CA GLU A 155 7.68 17.09 -15.68
C GLU A 155 6.81 15.83 -15.45
N LEU A 156 7.42 14.64 -15.47
CA LEU A 156 6.70 13.41 -15.20
C LEU A 156 6.32 13.29 -13.71
N ALA A 157 7.17 13.74 -12.80
CA ALA A 157 6.85 13.78 -11.38
C ALA A 157 5.69 14.73 -11.08
N GLU A 158 5.63 15.90 -11.72
CA GLU A 158 4.51 16.83 -11.63
C GLU A 158 3.21 16.17 -12.10
N MET A 159 3.21 15.48 -13.24
CA MET A 159 2.04 14.71 -13.71
C MET A 159 1.57 13.68 -12.68
N VAL A 160 2.50 12.94 -12.06
CA VAL A 160 2.15 11.97 -11.00
C VAL A 160 1.41 12.66 -9.85
N PHE A 161 1.93 13.79 -9.36
CA PHE A 161 1.31 14.50 -8.24
C PHE A 161 -0.04 15.13 -8.62
N GLU A 162 -0.17 15.70 -9.82
CA GLU A 162 -1.43 16.27 -10.31
C GLU A 162 -2.53 15.21 -10.43
N ILE A 163 -2.22 14.04 -11.00
CA ILE A 163 -3.18 12.94 -11.15
C ILE A 163 -3.53 12.36 -9.77
N THR A 164 -2.54 12.19 -8.87
CA THR A 164 -2.78 11.72 -7.50
C THR A 164 -3.73 12.67 -6.77
N GLN A 165 -3.49 13.96 -6.85
CA GLN A 165 -4.38 14.98 -6.27
C GLN A 165 -5.77 14.97 -6.91
N GLY A 166 -5.85 14.76 -8.22
CA GLY A 166 -7.12 14.66 -8.94
C GLY A 166 -7.96 13.49 -8.43
N LEU A 167 -7.37 12.30 -8.35
CA LEU A 167 -8.02 11.08 -7.85
C LEU A 167 -8.47 11.19 -6.39
N SER A 168 -7.73 11.88 -5.55
CA SER A 168 -8.10 12.04 -4.13
C SER A 168 -9.33 12.92 -3.89
N LYS A 169 -9.88 13.55 -4.94
CA LYS A 169 -11.07 14.42 -4.89
C LYS A 169 -12.31 13.76 -5.51
N THR A 170 -12.15 12.58 -6.12
CA THR A 170 -13.24 11.79 -6.70
C THR A 170 -13.83 10.83 -5.69
#